data_09c14f6faab4b3f0c29907347a5f7f4f
#
_entry.id   09c14f6faab4b3f0c29907347a5f7f4f
#
_cell.length_a   1.000
_cell.length_b   1.000
_cell.length_c   1.000
_cell.angle_alpha   90.00
_cell.angle_beta   90.00
_cell.angle_gamma   90.00
#
_symmetry.space_group_name_H-M   'P 1'
#
loop_
_entity.id
_entity.type
_entity.pdbx_description
1 polymer ?
#
loop_
_entity_poly.entity_id
_entity_poly.type
_entity_poly.pdbx_seq_one_letter_code
_entity_poly.pdbx_strand_id
1 'polypeptide(L)'
;MRKLVNANIMKGFFRSTLLLVAAALSVVSCSKDGERGRLSFEKSALFFMAGETKSVKFSASDVRSLTISSKPAEWGDPVINTETKTVRITAPAPNTEGAAESGTLTITGRGDNGRSVSASIYVSISRTVDMSDRPANSYLVNSRQTNYLFDAMHAGDGTTALETARLQIIWQRPSNLIEYLTLDEEGRASFFVGADDDDEGRIKQGNALIGAYDTKGNLLWSWHVWAADYDPDNRGTVSFNGYEMMDRNLGALADSNASSDDVLNSFGLYYQWGRKEPFIGPGTYDFSNGTSATLYDDEGDVVSLSVEESSAETGTVDYAREHPLTFIAGVEASEYDWMWGSHSEALWSDAKTANDPCPYGWKVAPAAAFAGLTIADPLEGVSADEYFDKYGWTLTDGSAESLFMGAGRRIYLDGRFQNIYVNPDSERQVRNVAMYDQPWVGLYWTTDISSSQSSAFYFFFNKLHVENSRVEGPVLHYRANGMPVRCVADR
;
A
#
# COMPACT_ATOMS: atom_id res chain seq x y z
N MET A 1 -40.11 33.87 -28.77
CA MET A 1 -39.15 34.59 -29.64
C MET A 1 -37.73 34.29 -29.14
N ARG A 2 -37.11 33.36 -29.78
CA ARG A 2 -35.89 33.46 -30.64
C ARG A 2 -34.85 34.48 -30.18
N LYS A 3 -33.65 34.06 -29.74
CA LYS A 3 -32.45 33.99 -30.58
C LYS A 3 -31.32 33.23 -29.87
N LEU A 4 -30.81 32.23 -30.58
CA LEU A 4 -29.52 31.57 -30.43
C LEU A 4 -28.37 32.57 -30.67
N VAL A 5 -27.29 32.45 -29.92
CA VAL A 5 -25.97 32.89 -30.35
C VAL A 5 -24.98 31.74 -30.11
N ASN A 6 -24.42 31.26 -31.20
CA ASN A 6 -23.30 30.33 -31.26
C ASN A 6 -22.01 30.99 -30.73
N ALA A 7 -21.22 30.26 -29.97
CA ALA A 7 -19.81 30.51 -29.78
C ALA A 7 -19.02 29.25 -30.10
N ASN A 8 -18.21 29.34 -31.16
CA ASN A 8 -17.25 28.35 -31.58
C ASN A 8 -16.17 28.12 -30.53
N ILE A 9 -16.01 26.88 -30.12
CA ILE A 9 -14.88 26.44 -29.33
C ILE A 9 -13.88 25.75 -30.25
N MET A 10 -12.69 26.35 -30.28
CA MET A 10 -11.51 25.82 -30.95
C MET A 10 -11.16 24.44 -30.34
N LYS A 11 -11.11 23.44 -31.20
CA LYS A 11 -10.58 22.10 -30.86
C LYS A 11 -9.06 22.18 -30.80
N GLY A 12 -8.51 22.22 -29.60
CA GLY A 12 -7.12 21.84 -29.33
C GLY A 12 -7.00 20.31 -29.32
N PHE A 13 -6.35 19.77 -30.33
CA PHE A 13 -5.95 18.36 -30.37
C PHE A 13 -4.76 18.18 -29.44
N PHE A 14 -4.97 17.70 -28.22
CA PHE A 14 -3.94 17.02 -27.48
C PHE A 14 -4.00 15.52 -27.82
N ARG A 15 -2.97 15.05 -28.48
CA ARG A 15 -2.72 13.63 -28.68
C ARG A 15 -2.24 13.07 -27.36
N SER A 16 -3.13 12.46 -26.59
CA SER A 16 -2.79 11.52 -25.56
C SER A 16 -2.17 10.30 -26.23
N THR A 17 -0.88 10.14 -26.06
CA THR A 17 -0.17 8.91 -26.42
C THR A 17 -0.47 7.91 -25.30
N LEU A 18 -1.51 7.13 -25.49
CA LEU A 18 -1.83 5.98 -24.65
C LEU A 18 -0.69 4.97 -24.84
N LEU A 19 0.25 4.90 -23.92
CA LEU A 19 1.22 3.82 -23.82
C LEU A 19 0.48 2.60 -23.27
N LEU A 20 -0.04 1.79 -24.18
CA LEU A 20 -0.40 0.41 -23.89
C LEU A 20 0.89 -0.35 -23.56
N VAL A 21 1.20 -0.52 -22.29
CA VAL A 21 2.13 -1.54 -21.83
C VAL A 21 1.40 -2.87 -22.01
N ALA A 22 1.62 -3.51 -23.16
CA ALA A 22 1.13 -4.87 -23.39
C ALA A 22 1.94 -5.80 -22.46
N ALA A 23 1.35 -6.18 -21.34
CA ALA A 23 1.78 -7.35 -20.60
C ALA A 23 1.83 -8.52 -21.59
N ALA A 24 2.98 -9.15 -21.72
CA ALA A 24 3.17 -10.30 -22.61
C ALA A 24 2.47 -11.51 -21.98
N LEU A 25 1.14 -11.56 -22.03
CA LEU A 25 0.38 -12.77 -21.81
C LEU A 25 0.73 -13.78 -22.90
N SER A 26 1.41 -14.85 -22.53
CA SER A 26 1.56 -16.03 -23.35
C SER A 26 0.22 -16.73 -23.48
N VAL A 27 -0.59 -16.28 -24.44
CA VAL A 27 -1.82 -16.98 -24.82
C VAL A 27 -1.40 -18.31 -25.46
N VAL A 28 -1.56 -19.40 -24.72
CA VAL A 28 -1.49 -20.75 -25.29
C VAL A 28 -2.76 -21.00 -26.09
N SER A 29 -2.74 -20.61 -27.38
CA SER A 29 -3.74 -21.04 -28.34
C SER A 29 -3.33 -22.42 -28.84
N CYS A 30 -4.04 -23.46 -28.46
CA CYS A 30 -3.97 -24.77 -29.09
C CYS A 30 -4.55 -24.71 -30.52
N SER A 31 -3.72 -24.51 -31.53
CA SER A 31 -4.01 -24.86 -32.91
C SER A 31 -2.87 -25.69 -33.46
N LYS A 32 -3.23 -26.80 -34.07
CA LYS A 32 -2.32 -27.71 -34.81
C LYS A 32 -1.83 -27.04 -36.10
N ASP A 33 -0.87 -26.14 -35.97
CA ASP A 33 -0.07 -25.63 -37.08
C ASP A 33 1.38 -25.43 -36.60
N GLY A 34 2.31 -26.00 -37.34
CA GLY A 34 3.72 -26.15 -37.10
C GLY A 34 4.39 -25.25 -36.05
N GLU A 35 5.36 -25.85 -35.36
CA GLU A 35 6.05 -25.25 -34.20
C GLU A 35 6.37 -23.77 -34.39
N ARG A 36 5.75 -22.93 -33.53
CA ARG A 36 6.01 -21.50 -33.52
C ARG A 36 7.28 -21.27 -32.72
N GLY A 37 8.26 -20.64 -33.30
CA GLY A 37 9.43 -20.19 -32.57
C GLY A 37 8.99 -19.39 -31.32
N ARG A 38 9.69 -19.55 -30.19
CA ARG A 38 9.43 -18.85 -28.94
C ARG A 38 10.65 -17.99 -28.60
N LEU A 39 10.38 -16.80 -28.10
CA LEU A 39 11.40 -15.84 -27.66
C LEU A 39 10.88 -15.10 -26.43
N SER A 40 11.67 -15.05 -25.36
CA SER A 40 11.33 -14.33 -24.14
C SER A 40 12.58 -13.91 -23.39
N PHE A 41 12.54 -12.78 -22.68
CA PHE A 41 13.53 -12.45 -21.66
C PHE A 41 13.20 -13.14 -20.35
N GLU A 42 14.22 -13.40 -19.51
CA GLU A 42 14.04 -13.95 -18.16
C GLU A 42 13.53 -12.91 -17.18
N LYS A 43 13.70 -11.62 -17.50
CA LYS A 43 13.23 -10.47 -16.71
C LYS A 43 12.34 -9.58 -17.56
N SER A 44 11.36 -8.91 -16.94
CA SER A 44 10.49 -7.95 -17.60
C SER A 44 11.10 -6.55 -17.67
N ALA A 45 12.05 -6.23 -16.75
CA ALA A 45 12.72 -4.93 -16.68
C ALA A 45 14.18 -5.05 -16.24
N LEU A 46 14.98 -4.01 -16.60
CA LEU A 46 16.31 -3.74 -16.05
C LEU A 46 16.43 -2.27 -15.69
N PHE A 47 16.95 -2.02 -14.50
CA PHE A 47 17.20 -0.67 -13.98
C PHE A 47 18.71 -0.41 -13.97
N PHE A 48 19.12 0.76 -14.44
CA PHE A 48 20.52 1.13 -14.64
C PHE A 48 20.84 2.42 -13.91
N MET A 49 22.07 2.54 -13.42
CA MET A 49 22.67 3.84 -13.21
C MET A 49 23.12 4.41 -14.56
N ALA A 50 23.18 5.74 -14.67
CA ALA A 50 23.66 6.37 -15.90
C ALA A 50 25.08 5.89 -16.25
N GLY A 51 25.27 5.44 -17.49
CA GLY A 51 26.54 4.87 -17.99
C GLY A 51 26.76 3.39 -17.62
N GLU A 52 25.89 2.76 -16.86
CA GLU A 52 26.03 1.37 -16.44
C GLU A 52 25.76 0.41 -17.60
N THR A 53 26.44 -0.75 -17.56
CA THR A 53 26.25 -1.86 -18.51
C THR A 53 25.76 -3.10 -17.76
N LYS A 54 24.62 -3.66 -18.18
CA LYS A 54 24.08 -4.91 -17.68
C LYS A 54 23.82 -5.91 -18.78
N SER A 55 23.75 -7.19 -18.41
CA SER A 55 23.35 -8.28 -19.30
C SER A 55 22.08 -8.93 -18.80
N VAL A 56 21.19 -9.32 -19.71
CA VAL A 56 19.98 -10.07 -19.42
C VAL A 56 19.95 -11.33 -20.27
N LYS A 57 19.54 -12.44 -19.69
CA LYS A 57 19.34 -13.69 -20.41
C LYS A 57 18.01 -13.68 -21.17
N PHE A 58 17.98 -14.42 -22.26
CA PHE A 58 16.76 -14.69 -23.01
C PHE A 58 16.66 -16.18 -23.35
N SER A 59 15.46 -16.66 -23.53
CA SER A 59 15.16 -18.01 -24.03
C SER A 59 14.71 -17.92 -25.47
N ALA A 60 15.24 -18.76 -26.31
CA ALA A 60 14.86 -18.91 -27.72
C ALA A 60 14.78 -20.38 -28.10
N SER A 61 13.65 -20.79 -28.68
CA SER A 61 13.48 -22.12 -29.33
C SER A 61 12.92 -21.91 -30.71
N ASP A 62 13.49 -22.63 -31.68
CA ASP A 62 13.07 -22.60 -33.11
C ASP A 62 13.11 -21.19 -33.70
N VAL A 63 14.10 -20.38 -33.28
CA VAL A 63 14.28 -18.98 -33.71
C VAL A 63 15.68 -18.81 -34.30
N ARG A 64 15.70 -18.19 -35.48
CA ARG A 64 16.95 -17.85 -36.20
C ARG A 64 17.06 -16.34 -36.39
N SER A 65 18.25 -15.84 -36.63
CA SER A 65 18.51 -14.46 -37.06
C SER A 65 18.01 -13.41 -36.09
N LEU A 66 18.44 -13.48 -34.80
CA LEU A 66 18.10 -12.50 -33.79
C LEU A 66 18.72 -11.12 -34.12
N THR A 67 17.90 -10.07 -34.03
CA THR A 67 18.30 -8.66 -34.23
C THR A 67 17.65 -7.77 -33.19
N ILE A 68 18.26 -6.63 -32.87
CA ILE A 68 17.62 -5.57 -32.12
C ILE A 68 16.67 -4.83 -33.07
N SER A 69 15.40 -4.81 -32.76
CA SER A 69 14.37 -4.12 -33.57
C SER A 69 13.95 -2.77 -33.00
N SER A 70 14.14 -2.55 -31.69
CA SER A 70 13.87 -1.29 -31.03
C SER A 70 14.79 -1.11 -29.81
N LYS A 71 15.21 0.12 -29.51
CA LYS A 71 15.87 0.54 -28.29
C LYS A 71 15.48 1.98 -27.95
N PRO A 72 15.59 2.41 -26.67
CA PRO A 72 15.36 3.81 -26.34
C PRO A 72 16.41 4.73 -26.98
N ALA A 73 16.04 6.02 -27.17
CA ALA A 73 16.89 7.01 -27.80
C ALA A 73 18.21 7.20 -27.01
N GLU A 74 19.33 7.26 -27.73
CA GLU A 74 20.70 7.46 -27.22
C GLU A 74 21.21 6.37 -26.25
N TRP A 75 20.48 5.26 -26.10
CA TRP A 75 21.07 4.08 -25.44
C TRP A 75 22.13 3.42 -26.33
N GLY A 76 23.18 2.92 -25.70
CA GLY A 76 24.24 2.22 -26.42
C GLY A 76 23.68 1.06 -27.28
N ASP A 77 24.39 0.68 -28.36
CA ASP A 77 23.92 -0.41 -29.20
C ASP A 77 23.95 -1.74 -28.44
N PRO A 78 22.77 -2.39 -28.23
CA PRO A 78 22.74 -3.65 -27.50
C PRO A 78 23.41 -4.77 -28.27
N VAL A 79 24.14 -5.64 -27.57
CA VAL A 79 24.88 -6.75 -28.16
C VAL A 79 24.22 -8.06 -27.79
N ILE A 80 23.71 -8.78 -28.79
CA ILE A 80 23.15 -10.13 -28.63
C ILE A 80 24.28 -11.17 -28.69
N ASN A 81 24.41 -11.98 -27.65
CA ASN A 81 25.25 -13.17 -27.64
C ASN A 81 24.35 -14.41 -27.71
N THR A 82 24.39 -15.11 -28.86
CA THR A 82 23.53 -16.28 -29.09
C THR A 82 24.07 -17.54 -28.43
N GLU A 83 25.37 -17.62 -28.11
CA GLU A 83 25.99 -18.73 -27.42
C GLU A 83 25.62 -18.76 -25.95
N THR A 84 25.74 -17.60 -25.28
CA THR A 84 25.37 -17.44 -23.86
C THR A 84 23.90 -17.09 -23.67
N LYS A 85 23.18 -16.86 -24.77
CA LYS A 85 21.78 -16.40 -24.78
C LYS A 85 21.57 -15.13 -23.90
N THR A 86 22.42 -14.12 -24.09
CA THR A 86 22.36 -12.87 -23.37
C THR A 86 22.27 -11.65 -24.29
N VAL A 87 21.62 -10.61 -23.81
CA VAL A 87 21.69 -9.28 -24.42
C VAL A 87 22.40 -8.36 -23.45
N ARG A 88 23.52 -7.76 -23.90
CA ARG A 88 24.24 -6.75 -23.14
C ARG A 88 23.74 -5.36 -23.53
N ILE A 89 23.39 -4.55 -22.56
CA ILE A 89 22.76 -3.24 -22.72
C ILE A 89 23.58 -2.23 -21.93
N THR A 90 23.82 -1.05 -22.51
CA THR A 90 24.51 0.06 -21.84
C THR A 90 23.58 1.28 -21.79
N ALA A 91 23.35 1.79 -20.60
CA ALA A 91 22.60 3.02 -20.39
C ALA A 91 23.43 4.24 -20.85
N PRO A 92 22.79 5.34 -21.30
CA PRO A 92 23.45 6.60 -21.59
C PRO A 92 24.29 7.12 -20.43
N ALA A 93 25.40 7.77 -20.75
CA ALA A 93 26.18 8.50 -19.75
C ALA A 93 25.38 9.69 -19.18
N PRO A 94 25.72 10.17 -17.98
CA PRO A 94 25.06 11.35 -17.42
C PRO A 94 25.08 12.55 -18.40
N ASN A 95 23.97 13.27 -18.50
CA ASN A 95 23.81 14.45 -19.35
C ASN A 95 23.97 14.21 -20.87
N THR A 96 23.75 12.98 -21.35
CA THR A 96 23.71 12.72 -22.81
C THR A 96 22.48 13.43 -23.41
N GLU A 97 22.71 14.37 -24.32
CA GLU A 97 21.65 15.14 -24.97
C GLU A 97 20.72 14.23 -25.78
N GLY A 98 19.40 14.38 -25.56
CA GLY A 98 18.37 13.60 -26.26
C GLY A 98 18.20 12.17 -25.76
N ALA A 99 18.93 11.76 -24.71
CA ALA A 99 18.78 10.43 -24.15
C ALA A 99 17.42 10.25 -23.49
N ALA A 100 16.75 9.14 -23.85
CA ALA A 100 15.56 8.71 -23.14
C ALA A 100 15.95 8.11 -21.76
N GLU A 101 15.32 8.58 -20.69
CA GLU A 101 15.53 8.02 -19.35
C GLU A 101 15.06 6.57 -19.27
N SER A 102 14.05 6.20 -20.05
CA SER A 102 13.52 4.85 -20.09
C SER A 102 12.91 4.49 -21.45
N GLY A 103 12.59 3.22 -21.64
CA GLY A 103 11.89 2.74 -22.81
C GLY A 103 11.95 1.24 -22.96
N THR A 104 11.52 0.75 -24.12
CA THR A 104 11.48 -0.70 -24.41
C THR A 104 12.59 -1.09 -25.38
N LEU A 105 13.41 -2.05 -24.96
CA LEU A 105 14.30 -2.77 -25.85
C LEU A 105 13.57 -3.99 -26.41
N THR A 106 13.57 -4.17 -27.73
CA THR A 106 12.94 -5.33 -28.38
C THR A 106 13.96 -6.08 -29.23
N ILE A 107 14.04 -7.40 -29.02
CA ILE A 107 14.74 -8.30 -29.92
C ILE A 107 13.72 -9.03 -30.78
N THR A 108 14.05 -9.22 -32.04
CA THR A 108 13.19 -9.90 -33.02
C THR A 108 14.00 -10.99 -33.75
N GLY A 109 13.38 -12.14 -33.97
CA GLY A 109 13.92 -13.22 -34.76
C GLY A 109 12.90 -13.82 -35.70
N ARG A 110 13.30 -14.78 -36.52
CA ARG A 110 12.41 -15.54 -37.39
C ARG A 110 12.30 -16.97 -36.86
N GLY A 111 11.10 -17.43 -36.64
CA GLY A 111 10.82 -18.84 -36.39
C GLY A 111 11.12 -19.71 -37.63
N ASP A 112 11.26 -21.01 -37.44
CA ASP A 112 11.51 -21.97 -38.53
C ASP A 112 10.40 -21.98 -39.60
N ASN A 113 9.20 -21.58 -39.22
CA ASN A 113 8.07 -21.35 -40.12
C ASN A 113 8.11 -20.01 -40.90
N GLY A 114 9.21 -19.25 -40.79
CA GLY A 114 9.41 -17.96 -41.45
C GLY A 114 8.68 -16.77 -40.80
N ARG A 115 7.88 -16.96 -39.73
CA ARG A 115 7.17 -15.90 -39.01
C ARG A 115 8.10 -15.17 -38.05
N SER A 116 7.88 -13.87 -37.89
CA SER A 116 8.58 -13.04 -36.90
C SER A 116 8.09 -13.38 -35.49
N VAL A 117 9.03 -13.47 -34.56
CA VAL A 117 8.78 -13.55 -33.11
C VAL A 117 9.60 -12.47 -32.43
N SER A 118 9.04 -11.84 -31.40
CA SER A 118 9.70 -10.73 -30.68
C SER A 118 9.60 -10.94 -29.17
N ALA A 119 10.60 -10.44 -28.46
CA ALA A 119 10.56 -10.29 -27.01
C ALA A 119 11.02 -8.88 -26.63
N SER A 120 10.37 -8.32 -25.62
CA SER A 120 10.64 -6.98 -25.17
C SER A 120 10.99 -6.98 -23.69
N ILE A 121 11.86 -6.04 -23.31
CA ILE A 121 12.21 -5.75 -21.91
C ILE A 121 12.20 -4.25 -21.70
N TYR A 122 11.62 -3.81 -20.58
CA TYR A 122 11.70 -2.42 -20.15
C TYR A 122 13.09 -2.13 -19.62
N VAL A 123 13.66 -0.97 -19.98
CA VAL A 123 14.96 -0.51 -19.47
C VAL A 123 14.80 0.94 -18.99
N SER A 124 15.35 1.26 -17.82
CA SER A 124 15.24 2.61 -17.25
C SER A 124 16.54 3.01 -16.55
N ILE A 125 16.94 4.27 -16.73
CA ILE A 125 17.91 4.92 -15.86
C ILE A 125 17.15 5.34 -14.61
N SER A 126 17.37 4.67 -13.49
CA SER A 126 16.67 4.91 -12.25
C SER A 126 17.62 4.81 -11.06
N ARG A 127 17.27 5.52 -10.01
CA ARG A 127 17.90 5.31 -8.71
C ARG A 127 17.49 3.95 -8.17
N THR A 128 18.41 3.24 -7.54
CA THR A 128 18.11 2.07 -6.73
C THR A 128 18.27 2.42 -5.25
N VAL A 129 17.28 2.08 -4.45
CA VAL A 129 17.31 2.19 -2.99
C VAL A 129 17.23 0.79 -2.42
N ASP A 130 18.30 0.35 -1.77
CA ASP A 130 18.37 -0.94 -1.09
C ASP A 130 18.00 -0.76 0.39
N MET A 131 16.96 -1.46 0.82
CA MET A 131 16.43 -1.47 2.18
C MET A 131 16.59 -2.85 2.83
N SER A 132 17.42 -3.73 2.27
CA SER A 132 17.58 -5.12 2.74
C SER A 132 18.15 -5.22 4.14
N ASP A 133 18.81 -4.17 4.63
CA ASP A 133 19.31 -4.04 6.01
C ASP A 133 18.29 -3.46 7.00
N ARG A 134 17.05 -3.23 6.55
CA ARG A 134 15.96 -2.59 7.31
C ARG A 134 14.74 -3.49 7.43
N PRO A 135 14.81 -4.59 8.20
CA PRO A 135 13.70 -5.51 8.32
C PRO A 135 12.48 -4.84 8.93
N ALA A 136 11.33 -4.99 8.27
CA ALA A 136 10.05 -4.44 8.70
C ALA A 136 8.88 -5.14 8.01
N ASN A 137 7.66 -4.95 8.50
CA ASN A 137 6.44 -5.36 7.83
C ASN A 137 5.89 -4.29 6.89
N SER A 138 6.41 -3.07 6.98
CA SER A 138 6.07 -1.95 6.10
C SER A 138 7.33 -1.30 5.55
N TYR A 139 7.31 -0.98 4.26
CA TYR A 139 8.36 -0.21 3.61
C TYR A 139 7.79 1.10 3.08
N LEU A 140 8.17 2.21 3.69
CA LEU A 140 7.84 3.54 3.19
C LEU A 140 8.82 3.90 2.06
N VAL A 141 8.28 4.22 0.90
CA VAL A 141 9.02 4.62 -0.30
C VAL A 141 8.52 5.99 -0.77
N ASN A 142 9.45 6.91 -1.04
CA ASN A 142 9.14 8.32 -1.22
C ASN A 142 9.81 8.99 -2.44
N SER A 143 10.51 8.22 -3.26
CA SER A 143 11.21 8.73 -4.43
C SER A 143 10.61 8.17 -5.72
N ARG A 144 10.20 9.07 -6.63
CA ARG A 144 9.70 8.70 -7.95
C ARG A 144 10.77 8.06 -8.82
N GLN A 145 10.36 7.31 -9.84
CA GLN A 145 11.26 6.69 -10.82
C GLN A 145 12.40 5.92 -10.14
N THR A 146 12.06 5.14 -9.10
CA THR A 146 13.05 4.48 -8.26
C THR A 146 12.76 2.99 -8.19
N ASN A 147 13.81 2.18 -8.33
CA ASN A 147 13.79 0.75 -8.04
C ASN A 147 14.13 0.54 -6.56
N TYR A 148 13.28 -0.16 -5.84
CA TYR A 148 13.44 -0.47 -4.43
C TYR A 148 13.76 -1.94 -4.24
N LEU A 149 14.65 -2.23 -3.29
CA LEU A 149 15.03 -3.59 -2.91
C LEU A 149 14.77 -3.79 -1.42
N PHE A 150 14.28 -4.97 -1.04
CA PHE A 150 14.26 -5.42 0.36
C PHE A 150 14.47 -6.93 0.46
N ASP A 151 14.90 -7.41 1.61
CA ASP A 151 15.13 -8.84 1.87
C ASP A 151 13.78 -9.58 1.89
N ALA A 152 13.60 -10.52 0.96
CA ALA A 152 12.41 -11.36 0.86
C ALA A 152 12.66 -12.80 1.35
N MET A 153 13.85 -13.09 1.88
CA MET A 153 14.20 -14.39 2.45
C MET A 153 14.05 -14.45 3.96
N HIS A 154 13.70 -13.32 4.58
CA HIS A 154 13.38 -13.26 6.01
C HIS A 154 12.07 -12.50 6.23
N ALA A 155 11.35 -12.86 7.29
CA ALA A 155 10.15 -12.15 7.74
C ALA A 155 10.48 -10.71 8.19
N GLY A 156 9.45 -9.92 8.51
CA GLY A 156 9.63 -8.53 8.95
C GLY A 156 10.45 -8.34 10.25
N ASP A 157 10.76 -9.42 10.97
CA ASP A 157 11.69 -9.42 12.11
C ASP A 157 13.17 -9.53 11.69
N GLY A 158 13.45 -9.78 10.42
CA GLY A 158 14.80 -9.96 9.88
C GLY A 158 15.52 -11.23 10.32
N THR A 159 14.85 -12.13 11.02
CA THR A 159 15.46 -13.35 11.61
C THR A 159 14.75 -14.64 11.23
N THR A 160 13.44 -14.60 11.09
CA THR A 160 12.64 -15.77 10.68
C THR A 160 12.85 -16.03 9.19
N ALA A 161 13.57 -17.10 8.87
CA ALA A 161 13.88 -17.46 7.48
C ALA A 161 12.64 -17.92 6.71
N LEU A 162 12.55 -17.51 5.44
CA LEU A 162 11.49 -17.86 4.50
C LEU A 162 12.08 -18.62 3.32
N GLU A 163 11.41 -19.68 2.87
CA GLU A 163 11.76 -20.41 1.64
C GLU A 163 11.05 -19.76 0.43
N THR A 164 11.29 -18.49 0.21
CA THR A 164 10.63 -17.71 -0.85
C THR A 164 11.06 -18.20 -2.23
N ALA A 165 10.09 -18.67 -3.00
CA ALA A 165 10.30 -19.12 -4.38
C ALA A 165 9.80 -18.10 -5.42
N ARG A 166 8.81 -17.30 -5.07
CA ARG A 166 8.25 -16.23 -5.91
C ARG A 166 7.59 -15.13 -5.09
N LEU A 167 7.47 -13.97 -5.70
CA LEU A 167 6.72 -12.84 -5.16
C LEU A 167 5.48 -12.59 -6.02
N GLN A 168 4.45 -12.03 -5.40
CA GLN A 168 3.23 -11.60 -6.09
C GLN A 168 2.61 -10.42 -5.34
N ILE A 169 1.97 -9.51 -6.07
CA ILE A 169 1.14 -8.45 -5.49
C ILE A 169 -0.17 -9.09 -5.04
N ILE A 170 -0.42 -9.09 -3.73
CA ILE A 170 -1.68 -9.58 -3.16
C ILE A 170 -2.78 -8.57 -3.44
N TRP A 171 -2.47 -7.29 -3.24
CA TRP A 171 -3.31 -6.17 -3.64
C TRP A 171 -2.48 -4.90 -3.76
N GLN A 172 -2.96 -3.96 -4.56
CA GLN A 172 -2.43 -2.61 -4.67
C GLN A 172 -3.54 -1.59 -4.96
N ARG A 173 -3.27 -0.34 -4.65
CA ARG A 173 -4.08 0.81 -5.02
C ARG A 173 -3.18 2.04 -5.14
N PRO A 174 -3.14 2.71 -6.32
CA PRO A 174 -3.81 2.38 -7.59
C PRO A 174 -3.34 1.06 -8.21
N SER A 175 -4.00 0.62 -9.29
CA SER A 175 -3.77 -0.69 -9.95
C SER A 175 -2.39 -0.84 -10.62
N ASN A 176 -1.61 0.22 -10.70
CA ASN A 176 -0.28 0.24 -11.29
C ASN A 176 0.73 0.95 -10.37
N LEU A 177 0.59 0.75 -9.05
CA LEU A 177 1.49 1.34 -8.07
C LEU A 177 2.86 0.68 -8.10
N ILE A 178 2.87 -0.65 -8.06
CA ILE A 178 4.07 -1.48 -8.09
C ILE A 178 4.26 -2.00 -9.50
N GLU A 179 5.41 -1.74 -10.06
CA GLU A 179 5.80 -2.20 -11.38
C GLU A 179 7.03 -3.10 -11.30
N TYR A 180 7.12 -4.08 -12.21
CA TYR A 180 8.29 -4.96 -12.38
C TYR A 180 8.74 -5.71 -11.12
N LEU A 181 7.77 -6.15 -10.29
CA LEU A 181 8.07 -6.95 -9.10
C LEU A 181 8.78 -8.25 -9.49
N THR A 182 9.95 -8.49 -8.91
CA THR A 182 10.74 -9.72 -9.10
C THR A 182 11.44 -10.12 -7.83
N LEU A 183 11.73 -11.42 -7.70
CA LEU A 183 12.71 -11.95 -6.74
C LEU A 183 14.06 -12.00 -7.46
N ASP A 184 15.08 -11.32 -6.94
CA ASP A 184 16.40 -11.33 -7.56
C ASP A 184 17.24 -12.56 -7.13
N GLU A 185 18.46 -12.69 -7.68
CA GLU A 185 19.34 -13.83 -7.42
C GLU A 185 19.89 -13.84 -5.98
N GLU A 186 19.88 -12.71 -5.30
CA GLU A 186 20.27 -12.52 -3.91
C GLU A 186 19.10 -12.73 -2.91
N GLY A 187 17.89 -13.05 -3.41
CA GLY A 187 16.71 -13.28 -2.60
C GLY A 187 16.03 -12.00 -2.14
N ARG A 188 16.25 -10.89 -2.84
CA ARG A 188 15.60 -9.61 -2.55
C ARG A 188 14.36 -9.42 -3.44
N ALA A 189 13.30 -8.87 -2.87
CA ALA A 189 12.25 -8.27 -3.65
C ALA A 189 12.79 -7.03 -4.37
N SER A 190 12.61 -6.97 -5.68
CA SER A 190 12.94 -5.81 -6.51
C SER A 190 11.66 -5.31 -7.17
N PHE A 191 11.33 -4.04 -6.98
CA PHE A 191 10.14 -3.42 -7.56
C PHE A 191 10.39 -1.95 -7.89
N PHE A 192 9.61 -1.42 -8.82
CA PHE A 192 9.72 -0.04 -9.27
C PHE A 192 8.46 0.76 -8.90
N VAL A 193 8.66 2.01 -8.49
CA VAL A 193 7.57 2.98 -8.29
C VAL A 193 7.81 4.18 -9.21
N GLY A 194 6.83 4.44 -10.07
CA GLY A 194 6.87 5.51 -11.05
C GLY A 194 6.64 6.90 -10.48
N ALA A 195 6.47 7.85 -11.39
CA ALA A 195 5.97 9.18 -11.07
C ALA A 195 4.44 9.18 -11.02
N ASP A 196 3.88 10.18 -10.36
CA ASP A 196 2.45 10.46 -10.39
C ASP A 196 1.98 10.76 -11.82
N ASP A 197 0.79 10.30 -12.19
CA ASP A 197 0.28 10.44 -13.55
C ASP A 197 -0.11 11.88 -13.89
N ASP A 198 -0.44 12.69 -12.89
CA ASP A 198 -0.84 14.10 -13.03
C ASP A 198 0.30 15.07 -12.70
N ASP A 199 1.30 14.65 -11.93
CA ASP A 199 2.48 15.45 -11.55
C ASP A 199 3.76 14.59 -11.60
N GLU A 200 4.43 14.59 -12.74
CA GLU A 200 5.70 13.87 -12.96
C GLU A 200 6.82 14.24 -11.96
N GLY A 201 6.67 15.35 -11.24
CA GLY A 201 7.61 15.77 -10.18
C GLY A 201 7.49 14.97 -8.89
N ARG A 202 6.39 14.26 -8.69
CA ARG A 202 6.05 13.52 -7.46
C ARG A 202 6.10 12.02 -7.67
N ILE A 203 6.23 11.28 -6.57
CA ILE A 203 6.07 9.82 -6.56
C ILE A 203 4.59 9.48 -6.80
N LYS A 204 4.32 8.40 -7.54
CA LYS A 204 2.99 7.78 -7.57
C LYS A 204 2.64 7.28 -6.18
N GLN A 205 1.61 7.87 -5.58
CA GLN A 205 1.23 7.56 -4.21
C GLN A 205 0.23 6.41 -4.14
N GLY A 206 0.34 5.62 -3.09
CA GLY A 206 -0.57 4.52 -2.85
C GLY A 206 -0.07 3.51 -1.83
N ASN A 207 -0.80 2.39 -1.75
CA ASN A 207 -0.48 1.28 -0.86
C ASN A 207 -0.56 -0.04 -1.62
N ALA A 208 0.33 -0.97 -1.30
CA ALA A 208 0.32 -2.31 -1.86
C ALA A 208 0.72 -3.35 -0.79
N LEU A 209 0.29 -4.58 -0.97
CA LEU A 209 0.72 -5.73 -0.18
C LEU A 209 1.41 -6.73 -1.10
N ILE A 210 2.69 -6.98 -0.86
CA ILE A 210 3.50 -7.96 -1.60
C ILE A 210 3.58 -9.23 -0.76
N GLY A 211 3.31 -10.39 -1.37
CA GLY A 211 3.42 -11.71 -0.74
C GLY A 211 4.62 -12.51 -1.23
N ALA A 212 5.26 -13.24 -0.31
CA ALA A 212 6.23 -14.28 -0.58
C ALA A 212 5.56 -15.65 -0.56
N TYR A 213 5.79 -16.44 -1.60
CA TYR A 213 5.20 -17.76 -1.75
C TYR A 213 6.28 -18.84 -1.91
N ASP A 214 6.02 -20.03 -1.34
CA ASP A 214 6.86 -21.20 -1.55
C ASP A 214 6.64 -21.83 -2.94
N THR A 215 7.39 -22.91 -3.23
CA THR A 215 7.28 -23.67 -4.49
C THR A 215 5.92 -24.38 -4.66
N LYS A 216 5.13 -24.51 -3.60
CA LYS A 216 3.80 -25.14 -3.63
C LYS A 216 2.69 -24.11 -3.80
N GLY A 217 3.03 -22.82 -3.69
CA GLY A 217 2.07 -21.71 -3.76
C GLY A 217 1.46 -21.29 -2.43
N ASN A 218 2.00 -21.75 -1.30
CA ASN A 218 1.57 -21.28 0.00
C ASN A 218 2.17 -19.90 0.29
N LEU A 219 1.36 -18.99 0.83
CA LEU A 219 1.82 -17.68 1.28
C LEU A 219 2.63 -17.84 2.58
N LEU A 220 3.88 -17.45 2.57
CA LEU A 220 4.80 -17.52 3.70
C LEU A 220 4.76 -16.24 4.54
N TRP A 221 4.77 -15.08 3.87
CA TRP A 221 4.79 -13.76 4.50
C TRP A 221 4.24 -12.71 3.55
N SER A 222 3.93 -11.52 4.10
CA SER A 222 3.54 -10.36 3.31
C SER A 222 4.13 -9.07 3.87
N TRP A 223 4.43 -8.12 2.99
CA TRP A 223 4.93 -6.79 3.34
C TRP A 223 4.06 -5.71 2.72
N HIS A 224 3.77 -4.70 3.51
CA HIS A 224 3.11 -3.50 3.06
C HIS A 224 4.12 -2.55 2.41
N VAL A 225 3.86 -2.10 1.19
CA VAL A 225 4.57 -1.00 0.55
C VAL A 225 3.70 0.25 0.64
N TRP A 226 4.23 1.27 1.27
CA TRP A 226 3.60 2.56 1.44
C TRP A 226 4.34 3.61 0.59
N ALA A 227 3.82 3.90 -0.60
CA ALA A 227 4.38 4.92 -1.49
C ALA A 227 3.71 6.27 -1.21
N ALA A 228 4.47 7.23 -0.69
CA ALA A 228 3.95 8.54 -0.31
C ALA A 228 5.04 9.62 -0.40
N ASP A 229 4.65 10.87 -0.66
CA ASP A 229 5.53 12.04 -0.49
C ASP A 229 5.65 12.36 1.01
N TYR A 230 6.34 11.46 1.73
CA TYR A 230 6.47 11.50 3.17
C TYR A 230 7.86 10.97 3.59
N ASP A 231 8.46 11.62 4.58
CA ASP A 231 9.81 11.29 5.04
C ASP A 231 9.93 11.56 6.56
N PRO A 232 9.50 10.62 7.43
CA PRO A 232 9.50 10.80 8.87
C PRO A 232 10.90 10.87 9.49
N ASP A 233 11.94 10.44 8.77
CA ASP A 233 13.32 10.53 9.23
C ASP A 233 13.87 11.97 9.15
N ASN A 234 13.27 12.82 8.31
CA ASN A 234 13.70 14.20 8.12
C ASN A 234 12.60 15.24 8.40
N ARG A 235 11.32 14.87 8.22
CA ARG A 235 10.16 15.76 8.39
C ARG A 235 8.89 14.94 8.60
N GLY A 236 7.83 15.56 9.08
CA GLY A 236 6.53 14.90 9.20
C GLY A 236 6.42 14.08 10.48
N THR A 237 7.05 14.55 11.55
CA THR A 237 6.90 14.02 12.90
C THR A 237 6.46 15.09 13.87
N VAL A 238 5.87 14.65 14.95
CA VAL A 238 5.47 15.49 16.09
C VAL A 238 5.92 14.81 17.39
N SER A 239 6.31 15.59 18.38
CA SER A 239 6.68 15.03 19.69
C SER A 239 5.55 15.26 20.69
N PHE A 240 4.96 14.16 21.17
CA PHE A 240 3.96 14.16 22.24
C PHE A 240 4.43 13.32 23.41
N ASN A 241 4.36 13.86 24.61
CA ASN A 241 4.68 13.13 25.85
C ASN A 241 6.08 12.47 25.83
N GLY A 242 7.03 13.02 25.08
CA GLY A 242 8.37 12.46 24.93
C GLY A 242 8.50 11.37 23.87
N TYR A 243 7.41 11.04 23.16
CA TYR A 243 7.43 10.14 22.00
C TYR A 243 7.50 10.97 20.72
N GLU A 244 8.46 10.64 19.85
CA GLU A 244 8.44 11.13 18.48
C GLU A 244 7.47 10.30 17.67
N MET A 245 6.42 10.90 17.18
CA MET A 245 5.28 10.26 16.50
C MET A 245 5.21 10.71 15.04
N MET A 246 4.88 9.84 14.12
CA MET A 246 4.52 10.21 12.75
C MET A 246 3.34 11.19 12.77
N ASP A 247 3.33 12.20 11.90
CA ASP A 247 2.25 13.20 11.83
C ASP A 247 0.95 12.63 11.21
N ARG A 248 1.01 11.43 10.65
CA ARG A 248 -0.09 10.77 9.94
C ARG A 248 -0.23 9.29 10.30
N ASN A 249 -1.36 8.72 9.92
CA ASN A 249 -1.65 7.30 10.13
C ASN A 249 -0.81 6.43 9.19
N LEU A 250 -0.50 5.22 9.61
CA LEU A 250 0.21 4.25 8.77
C LEU A 250 -0.59 3.98 7.48
N GLY A 251 0.07 4.17 6.34
CA GLY A 251 -0.55 4.07 5.02
C GLY A 251 -1.30 5.32 4.54
N ALA A 252 -1.33 6.42 5.30
CA ALA A 252 -1.95 7.66 4.86
C ALA A 252 -1.11 8.36 3.78
N LEU A 253 -1.78 8.88 2.75
CA LEU A 253 -1.17 9.56 1.62
C LEU A 253 -1.18 11.09 1.77
N ALA A 254 -1.90 11.59 2.77
CA ALA A 254 -1.97 13.00 3.15
C ALA A 254 -1.97 13.17 4.68
N ASP A 255 -1.77 14.39 5.13
CA ASP A 255 -1.88 14.87 6.51
C ASP A 255 -2.78 16.10 6.57
N SER A 256 -3.85 16.10 5.78
CA SER A 256 -4.75 17.21 5.53
C SER A 256 -6.21 16.75 5.53
N ASN A 257 -7.11 17.66 5.87
CA ASN A 257 -8.56 17.50 5.75
C ASN A 257 -9.19 18.69 5.02
N ALA A 258 -8.42 19.36 4.15
CA ALA A 258 -8.85 20.54 3.43
C ALA A 258 -9.84 20.23 2.29
N SER A 259 -9.85 19.01 1.78
CA SER A 259 -10.75 18.52 0.73
C SER A 259 -11.25 17.11 1.04
N SER A 260 -12.27 16.65 0.29
CA SER A 260 -12.77 15.26 0.38
C SER A 260 -11.69 14.22 0.10
N ASP A 261 -10.83 14.50 -0.88
CA ASP A 261 -9.73 13.62 -1.27
C ASP A 261 -8.65 13.61 -0.18
N ASP A 262 -8.34 14.77 0.41
CA ASP A 262 -7.43 14.85 1.56
C ASP A 262 -7.95 14.05 2.74
N VAL A 263 -9.24 14.15 3.07
CA VAL A 263 -9.86 13.36 4.15
C VAL A 263 -9.67 11.87 3.92
N LEU A 264 -10.00 11.36 2.72
CA LEU A 264 -9.80 9.94 2.36
C LEU A 264 -8.35 9.53 2.44
N ASN A 265 -7.45 10.33 1.89
CA ASN A 265 -6.03 10.04 1.85
C ASN A 265 -5.36 10.13 3.23
N SER A 266 -5.96 10.83 4.19
CA SER A 266 -5.45 10.97 5.56
C SER A 266 -5.95 9.88 6.52
N PHE A 267 -6.94 9.06 6.14
CA PHE A 267 -7.43 7.99 7.03
C PHE A 267 -6.39 6.89 7.26
N GLY A 268 -5.55 6.59 6.27
CA GLY A 268 -4.59 5.49 6.32
C GLY A 268 -5.24 4.11 6.20
N LEU A 269 -4.57 3.11 6.72
CA LEU A 269 -4.98 1.72 6.69
C LEU A 269 -5.49 1.26 8.07
N TYR A 270 -6.25 0.17 8.07
CA TYR A 270 -6.89 -0.37 9.26
C TYR A 270 -6.29 -1.71 9.62
N TYR A 271 -6.07 -1.97 10.89
CA TYR A 271 -5.44 -3.18 11.40
C TYR A 271 -6.30 -3.79 12.49
N GLN A 272 -6.50 -5.10 12.48
CA GLN A 272 -6.94 -5.83 13.67
C GLN A 272 -5.77 -5.87 14.66
N TRP A 273 -6.04 -5.69 15.95
CA TRP A 273 -4.96 -5.57 16.93
C TRP A 273 -4.03 -6.77 16.91
N GLY A 274 -2.74 -6.54 16.81
CA GLY A 274 -1.74 -7.60 16.76
C GLY A 274 -1.46 -8.17 15.37
N ARG A 275 -2.23 -7.80 14.33
CA ARG A 275 -1.96 -8.20 12.94
C ARG A 275 -1.08 -7.18 12.24
N LYS A 276 -0.20 -7.68 11.38
CA LYS A 276 0.63 -6.84 10.50
C LYS A 276 -0.03 -6.56 9.14
N GLU A 277 -1.04 -7.35 8.76
CA GLU A 277 -1.72 -7.21 7.48
C GLU A 277 -2.72 -6.05 7.52
N PRO A 278 -2.56 -5.07 6.62
CA PRO A 278 -3.46 -3.93 6.54
C PRO A 278 -4.74 -4.23 5.76
N PHE A 279 -5.83 -3.63 6.18
CA PHE A 279 -7.07 -3.53 5.43
C PHE A 279 -7.23 -2.12 4.87
N ILE A 280 -7.66 -2.03 3.61
CA ILE A 280 -7.86 -0.75 2.94
C ILE A 280 -8.95 0.09 3.63
N GLY A 281 -8.88 1.39 3.50
CA GLY A 281 -9.86 2.35 3.98
C GLY A 281 -11.19 2.34 3.19
N PRO A 282 -12.14 3.23 3.58
CA PRO A 282 -13.43 3.34 2.90
C PRO A 282 -13.28 3.88 1.47
N GLY A 283 -14.25 3.55 0.63
CA GLY A 283 -14.33 4.04 -0.75
C GLY A 283 -14.85 5.46 -0.88
N THR A 284 -15.51 5.97 0.16
CA THR A 284 -16.03 7.33 0.25
C THR A 284 -15.68 7.94 1.59
N TYR A 285 -15.35 9.23 1.61
CA TYR A 285 -14.93 9.93 2.83
C TYR A 285 -16.05 10.08 3.87
N ASP A 286 -17.28 10.07 3.42
CA ASP A 286 -18.48 10.19 4.26
C ASP A 286 -19.03 8.83 4.72
N PHE A 287 -18.35 7.72 4.36
CA PHE A 287 -18.77 6.35 4.66
C PHE A 287 -20.18 5.98 4.14
N SER A 288 -20.74 6.78 3.23
CA SER A 288 -22.14 6.69 2.80
C SER A 288 -22.56 5.30 2.30
N ASN A 289 -21.65 4.53 1.75
CA ASN A 289 -21.90 3.17 1.26
C ASN A 289 -21.31 2.07 2.16
N GLY A 290 -20.50 2.42 3.16
CA GLY A 290 -19.84 1.47 4.07
C GLY A 290 -18.90 0.46 3.39
N THR A 291 -18.55 0.70 2.11
CA THR A 291 -17.73 -0.20 1.32
C THR A 291 -16.25 0.19 1.36
N SER A 292 -15.39 -0.81 1.17
CA SER A 292 -13.95 -0.61 0.99
C SER A 292 -13.65 0.12 -0.31
N ALA A 293 -12.54 0.85 -0.35
CA ALA A 293 -11.96 1.28 -1.59
C ALA A 293 -11.57 0.06 -2.46
N THR A 294 -11.58 0.23 -3.78
CA THR A 294 -11.26 -0.85 -4.72
C THR A 294 -9.77 -1.20 -4.63
N LEU A 295 -9.48 -2.49 -4.57
CA LEU A 295 -8.15 -3.07 -4.61
C LEU A 295 -7.95 -3.82 -5.93
N TYR A 296 -6.71 -3.91 -6.37
CA TYR A 296 -6.32 -4.56 -7.61
C TYR A 296 -5.15 -5.52 -7.37
N ASP A 297 -5.11 -6.63 -8.09
CA ASP A 297 -3.95 -7.52 -8.13
C ASP A 297 -2.87 -7.03 -9.12
N ASP A 298 -1.91 -7.89 -9.42
CA ASP A 298 -0.81 -7.63 -10.36
C ASP A 298 -1.24 -7.62 -11.83
N GLU A 299 -2.41 -8.20 -12.15
CA GLU A 299 -3.02 -8.19 -13.49
C GLU A 299 -3.96 -6.99 -13.68
N GLY A 300 -4.26 -6.25 -12.60
CA GLY A 300 -5.19 -5.13 -12.58
C GLY A 300 -6.64 -5.55 -12.38
N ASP A 301 -6.89 -6.81 -12.02
CA ASP A 301 -8.21 -7.32 -11.70
C ASP A 301 -8.62 -6.92 -10.27
N VAL A 302 -9.91 -6.75 -10.05
CA VAL A 302 -10.45 -6.31 -8.75
C VAL A 302 -10.35 -7.44 -7.73
N VAL A 303 -9.71 -7.15 -6.60
CA VAL A 303 -9.59 -8.03 -5.44
C VAL A 303 -10.59 -7.64 -4.36
N SER A 304 -11.24 -8.62 -3.76
CA SER A 304 -12.21 -8.42 -2.69
C SER A 304 -11.70 -8.93 -1.34
N LEU A 305 -12.03 -8.21 -0.29
CA LEU A 305 -11.86 -8.69 1.08
C LEU A 305 -12.92 -9.75 1.39
N SER A 306 -12.53 -10.79 2.12
CA SER A 306 -13.43 -11.77 2.71
C SER A 306 -13.63 -11.53 4.21
N VAL A 307 -14.64 -12.16 4.78
CA VAL A 307 -14.92 -12.16 6.22
C VAL A 307 -15.15 -13.58 6.65
N GLU A 308 -14.43 -14.01 7.70
CA GLU A 308 -14.60 -15.31 8.35
C GLU A 308 -14.80 -15.10 9.85
N GLU A 309 -15.63 -15.92 10.48
CA GLU A 309 -15.78 -15.89 11.93
C GLU A 309 -14.56 -16.50 12.62
N SER A 310 -14.15 -15.95 13.77
CA SER A 310 -13.11 -16.52 14.61
C SER A 310 -13.51 -17.93 15.09
N SER A 311 -12.65 -18.89 14.87
CA SER A 311 -12.78 -20.29 15.28
C SER A 311 -11.42 -20.88 15.65
N ALA A 312 -11.37 -22.13 16.07
CA ALA A 312 -10.10 -22.81 16.34
C ALA A 312 -9.19 -22.90 15.10
N GLU A 313 -9.77 -22.87 13.89
CA GLU A 313 -9.05 -22.90 12.61
C GLU A 313 -8.70 -21.51 12.12
N THR A 314 -9.66 -20.59 12.10
CA THR A 314 -9.52 -19.25 11.50
C THR A 314 -8.95 -18.21 12.45
N GLY A 315 -9.12 -18.40 13.76
CA GLY A 315 -8.68 -17.47 14.80
C GLY A 315 -7.23 -17.69 15.24
N THR A 316 -6.30 -17.92 14.31
CA THR A 316 -4.88 -18.17 14.61
C THR A 316 -3.99 -17.16 13.90
N VAL A 317 -2.80 -16.89 14.44
CA VAL A 317 -1.81 -16.01 13.81
C VAL A 317 -1.39 -16.57 12.46
N ASP A 318 -1.22 -17.88 12.33
CA ASP A 318 -0.83 -18.51 11.08
C ASP A 318 -1.92 -18.35 10.01
N TYR A 319 -3.19 -18.60 10.37
CA TYR A 319 -4.31 -18.36 9.44
C TYR A 319 -4.38 -16.89 8.99
N ALA A 320 -4.27 -15.95 9.92
CA ALA A 320 -4.28 -14.52 9.61
C ALA A 320 -3.17 -14.13 8.63
N ARG A 321 -1.96 -14.69 8.81
CA ARG A 321 -0.80 -14.47 7.93
C ARG A 321 -1.00 -15.07 6.53
N GLU A 322 -1.58 -16.28 6.46
CA GLU A 322 -1.85 -16.97 5.20
C GLU A 322 -3.04 -16.40 4.43
N HIS A 323 -3.93 -15.66 5.13
CA HIS A 323 -5.15 -15.06 4.57
C HIS A 323 -5.22 -13.55 4.83
N PRO A 324 -4.31 -12.75 4.24
CA PRO A 324 -4.21 -11.31 4.53
C PRO A 324 -5.41 -10.50 4.05
N LEU A 325 -6.21 -11.03 3.11
CA LEU A 325 -7.44 -10.41 2.61
C LEU A 325 -8.69 -10.80 3.44
N THR A 326 -8.52 -11.65 4.47
CA THR A 326 -9.63 -12.09 5.31
C THR A 326 -9.70 -11.29 6.60
N PHE A 327 -10.81 -10.58 6.80
CA PHE A 327 -11.16 -9.99 8.08
C PHE A 327 -11.73 -11.08 8.99
N ILE A 328 -11.09 -11.32 10.14
CA ILE A 328 -11.52 -12.36 11.08
C ILE A 328 -12.49 -11.70 12.07
N ALA A 329 -13.77 -11.96 11.90
CA ALA A 329 -14.83 -11.41 12.75
C ALA A 329 -14.81 -12.04 14.14
N GLY A 330 -14.90 -11.23 15.18
CA GLY A 330 -14.99 -11.69 16.56
C GLY A 330 -16.38 -12.22 16.88
N VAL A 331 -16.45 -13.35 17.55
CA VAL A 331 -17.68 -13.99 18.04
C VAL A 331 -17.70 -14.01 19.57
N GLU A 332 -18.86 -14.25 20.17
CA GLU A 332 -18.98 -14.33 21.64
C GLU A 332 -18.03 -15.38 22.25
N ALA A 333 -17.87 -16.53 21.58
CA ALA A 333 -17.00 -17.61 22.02
C ALA A 333 -15.50 -17.28 22.01
N SER A 334 -15.09 -16.27 21.22
CA SER A 334 -13.73 -15.71 21.22
C SER A 334 -13.64 -14.41 22.02
N GLU A 335 -14.65 -14.06 22.81
CA GLU A 335 -14.75 -12.78 23.53
C GLU A 335 -14.63 -11.56 22.59
N TYR A 336 -15.08 -11.72 21.34
CA TYR A 336 -14.97 -10.74 20.27
C TYR A 336 -13.52 -10.34 19.92
N ASP A 337 -12.56 -11.21 20.25
CA ASP A 337 -11.22 -11.17 19.66
C ASP A 337 -11.23 -11.91 18.31
N TRP A 338 -10.36 -11.48 17.37
CA TRP A 338 -10.12 -12.27 16.16
C TRP A 338 -9.35 -13.56 16.46
N MET A 339 -8.59 -13.59 17.57
CA MET A 339 -7.88 -14.78 18.04
C MET A 339 -8.81 -15.69 18.83
N TRP A 340 -8.71 -16.99 18.56
CA TRP A 340 -9.50 -18.03 19.25
C TRP A 340 -8.76 -18.58 20.47
N GLY A 341 -9.40 -18.60 21.62
CA GLY A 341 -9.02 -19.36 22.79
C GLY A 341 -7.88 -18.80 23.64
N SER A 342 -6.87 -18.18 23.08
CA SER A 342 -5.80 -17.53 23.83
C SER A 342 -5.42 -16.19 23.22
N HIS A 343 -5.51 -15.15 24.03
CA HIS A 343 -5.14 -13.80 23.61
C HIS A 343 -3.62 -13.62 23.74
N SER A 344 -2.90 -13.52 22.61
CA SER A 344 -1.44 -13.32 22.62
C SER A 344 -1.10 -11.88 22.92
N GLU A 345 -0.48 -11.63 24.06
CA GLU A 345 0.01 -10.31 24.46
C GLU A 345 1.33 -9.92 23.74
N ALA A 346 1.96 -10.89 23.07
CA ALA A 346 3.23 -10.69 22.40
C ALA A 346 3.12 -10.18 20.96
N LEU A 347 1.89 -10.03 20.41
CA LEU A 347 1.72 -9.61 19.01
C LEU A 347 2.14 -8.15 18.77
N TRP A 348 1.74 -7.24 19.64
CA TRP A 348 2.26 -5.87 19.72
C TRP A 348 2.65 -5.57 21.16
N SER A 349 3.75 -4.87 21.36
CA SER A 349 4.26 -4.54 22.68
C SER A 349 5.11 -3.27 22.65
N ASP A 350 5.62 -2.85 23.81
CA ASP A 350 6.53 -1.70 23.90
C ASP A 350 7.82 -1.88 23.10
N ALA A 351 8.25 -3.13 22.89
CA ALA A 351 9.32 -3.44 21.96
C ALA A 351 8.71 -3.84 20.61
N LYS A 352 9.36 -3.44 19.50
CA LYS A 352 8.92 -3.85 18.15
C LYS A 352 8.94 -5.38 18.03
N THR A 353 7.81 -5.96 17.63
CA THR A 353 7.64 -7.41 17.47
C THR A 353 7.61 -7.81 16.00
N ALA A 354 7.65 -9.11 15.71
CA ALA A 354 7.50 -9.65 14.36
C ALA A 354 6.14 -9.29 13.70
N ASN A 355 5.11 -8.99 14.50
CA ASN A 355 3.78 -8.61 14.01
C ASN A 355 3.52 -7.09 14.02
N ASP A 356 4.50 -6.27 14.43
CA ASP A 356 4.36 -4.81 14.41
C ASP A 356 4.29 -4.31 12.96
N PRO A 357 3.23 -3.58 12.55
CA PRO A 357 3.04 -3.16 11.16
C PRO A 357 3.86 -1.94 10.75
N CYS A 358 4.50 -1.24 11.69
CA CYS A 358 5.21 0.01 11.42
C CYS A 358 6.51 -0.21 10.62
N PRO A 359 7.01 0.78 9.89
CA PRO A 359 8.29 0.72 9.19
C PRO A 359 9.49 0.49 10.12
N TYR A 360 10.66 0.22 9.53
CA TYR A 360 11.92 0.11 10.27
C TYR A 360 12.21 1.39 11.07
N GLY A 361 12.62 1.22 12.32
CA GLY A 361 12.88 2.33 13.25
C GLY A 361 11.62 2.92 13.89
N TRP A 362 10.45 2.39 13.57
CA TRP A 362 9.15 2.82 14.08
C TRP A 362 8.35 1.63 14.63
N LYS A 363 7.48 1.86 15.61
CA LYS A 363 6.61 0.86 16.24
C LYS A 363 5.22 1.43 16.54
N VAL A 364 4.26 0.56 16.83
CA VAL A 364 2.93 0.98 17.27
C VAL A 364 3.04 1.80 18.55
N ALA A 365 2.32 2.93 18.61
CA ALA A 365 2.35 3.84 19.74
C ALA A 365 1.74 3.21 21.01
N PRO A 366 2.36 3.34 22.19
CA PRO A 366 1.71 3.00 23.46
C PRO A 366 0.66 4.05 23.83
N ALA A 367 -0.29 3.69 24.70
CA ALA A 367 -1.32 4.61 25.18
C ALA A 367 -0.73 5.89 25.82
N ALA A 368 0.43 5.78 26.46
CA ALA A 368 1.14 6.90 27.06
C ALA A 368 1.50 8.01 26.05
N ALA A 369 1.72 7.67 24.79
CA ALA A 369 2.02 8.65 23.74
C ALA A 369 0.84 9.63 23.47
N PHE A 370 -0.40 9.21 23.77
CA PHE A 370 -1.61 9.98 23.58
C PHE A 370 -2.14 10.63 24.88
N ALA A 371 -1.42 10.47 25.99
CA ALA A 371 -1.90 10.95 27.29
C ALA A 371 -2.06 12.47 27.31
N GLY A 372 -3.21 12.93 27.82
CA GLY A 372 -3.47 14.35 28.02
C GLY A 372 -3.63 15.20 26.76
N LEU A 373 -3.73 14.58 25.57
CA LEU A 373 -4.03 15.31 24.34
C LEU A 373 -5.40 15.99 24.45
N THR A 374 -5.48 17.23 24.00
CA THR A 374 -6.69 18.05 23.95
C THR A 374 -6.89 18.65 22.56
N ILE A 375 -8.08 19.16 22.28
CA ILE A 375 -8.37 19.83 21.02
C ILE A 375 -7.64 21.18 21.00
N ALA A 376 -6.82 21.41 19.97
CA ALA A 376 -6.14 22.68 19.74
C ALA A 376 -7.08 23.72 19.12
N ASP A 377 -7.98 23.28 18.23
CA ASP A 377 -8.94 24.15 17.55
C ASP A 377 -10.06 24.58 18.51
N PRO A 378 -10.42 25.87 18.57
CA PRO A 378 -11.52 26.32 19.40
C PRO A 378 -12.85 25.78 18.84
N LEU A 379 -13.67 25.17 19.70
CA LEU A 379 -15.03 24.77 19.33
C LEU A 379 -16.01 25.96 19.40
N GLU A 380 -15.65 27.03 20.13
CA GLU A 380 -16.47 28.20 20.33
C GLU A 380 -16.47 29.11 19.11
N GLY A 381 -17.65 29.42 18.59
CA GLY A 381 -17.86 30.35 17.47
C GLY A 381 -17.71 29.73 16.07
N VAL A 382 -17.45 28.42 15.96
CA VAL A 382 -17.44 27.68 14.69
C VAL A 382 -18.75 26.91 14.56
N SER A 383 -19.30 26.85 13.34
CA SER A 383 -20.53 26.10 13.11
C SER A 383 -20.25 24.58 13.18
N ALA A 384 -21.25 23.85 13.69
CA ALA A 384 -21.14 22.38 13.72
C ALA A 384 -20.91 21.77 12.34
N ASP A 385 -21.45 22.38 11.28
CA ASP A 385 -21.27 21.92 9.90
C ASP A 385 -19.81 22.05 9.44
N GLU A 386 -19.15 23.18 9.74
CA GLU A 386 -17.73 23.39 9.38
C GLU A 386 -16.80 22.37 10.04
N TYR A 387 -17.08 21.99 11.29
CA TYR A 387 -16.31 20.96 11.97
C TYR A 387 -16.64 19.55 11.48
N PHE A 388 -17.91 19.29 11.20
CA PHE A 388 -18.35 17.96 10.79
C PHE A 388 -17.68 17.52 9.49
N ASP A 389 -17.61 18.42 8.51
CA ASP A 389 -17.06 18.13 7.19
C ASP A 389 -15.53 17.94 7.18
N LYS A 390 -14.85 18.29 8.27
CA LYS A 390 -13.39 18.10 8.40
C LYS A 390 -12.97 16.69 8.78
N TYR A 391 -13.85 15.89 9.36
CA TYR A 391 -13.57 14.51 9.80
C TYR A 391 -12.29 14.35 10.63
N GLY A 392 -11.92 15.33 11.43
CA GLY A 392 -10.73 15.29 12.26
C GLY A 392 -10.49 16.56 13.04
N TRP A 393 -9.57 16.49 13.99
CA TRP A 393 -9.13 17.60 14.80
C TRP A 393 -7.63 17.73 14.87
N THR A 394 -7.15 18.94 14.95
CA THR A 394 -5.81 19.24 15.45
C THR A 394 -5.81 19.02 16.96
N LEU A 395 -4.99 18.07 17.42
CA LEU A 395 -4.80 17.80 18.85
C LEU A 395 -3.43 18.30 19.31
N THR A 396 -3.36 18.65 20.60
CA THR A 396 -2.16 19.23 21.24
C THR A 396 -1.94 18.66 22.62
N ASP A 397 -0.66 18.56 23.06
CA ASP A 397 -0.25 18.39 24.44
C ASP A 397 0.14 19.73 25.10
N GLY A 398 -0.09 20.86 24.41
CA GLY A 398 0.31 22.21 24.80
C GLY A 398 1.70 22.63 24.33
N SER A 399 2.48 21.73 23.73
CA SER A 399 3.81 22.02 23.19
C SER A 399 3.90 21.81 21.67
N ALA A 400 3.15 20.85 21.13
CA ALA A 400 3.11 20.50 19.74
C ALA A 400 1.67 20.21 19.29
N GLU A 401 1.45 20.20 17.99
CA GLU A 401 0.14 19.98 17.39
C GLU A 401 0.22 19.02 16.21
N SER A 402 -0.80 18.17 16.01
CA SER A 402 -0.95 17.31 14.86
C SER A 402 -2.41 17.04 14.54
N LEU A 403 -2.71 16.84 13.26
CA LEU A 403 -4.02 16.43 12.79
C LEU A 403 -4.28 14.96 13.12
N PHE A 404 -5.43 14.67 13.72
CA PHE A 404 -5.94 13.34 13.97
C PHE A 404 -7.29 13.18 13.28
N MET A 405 -7.39 12.17 12.42
CA MET A 405 -8.59 11.94 11.62
C MET A 405 -9.64 11.13 12.38
N GLY A 406 -10.90 11.51 12.20
CA GLY A 406 -12.05 10.73 12.61
C GLY A 406 -12.32 9.56 11.68
N ALA A 407 -11.35 8.70 11.52
CA ALA A 407 -11.36 7.60 10.54
C ALA A 407 -12.28 6.42 10.93
N GLY A 408 -12.91 6.48 12.12
CA GLY A 408 -13.77 5.40 12.59
C GLY A 408 -13.04 4.06 12.73
N ARG A 409 -13.75 2.98 12.41
CA ARG A 409 -13.22 1.61 12.49
C ARG A 409 -13.89 0.68 11.48
N ARG A 410 -13.29 -0.47 11.24
CA ARG A 410 -13.98 -1.67 10.77
C ARG A 410 -14.54 -2.41 11.98
N ILE A 411 -15.84 -2.67 11.99
CA ILE A 411 -16.50 -3.27 13.15
C ILE A 411 -16.12 -4.74 13.30
N TYR A 412 -15.91 -5.17 14.52
CA TYR A 412 -15.47 -6.53 14.90
C TYR A 412 -16.38 -7.66 14.42
N LEU A 413 -17.68 -7.38 14.13
CA LEU A 413 -18.66 -8.39 13.75
C LEU A 413 -18.60 -8.82 12.28
N ASP A 414 -18.23 -7.92 11.36
CA ASP A 414 -18.36 -8.17 9.93
C ASP A 414 -17.39 -7.32 9.07
N GLY A 415 -16.47 -6.58 9.68
CA GLY A 415 -15.48 -5.78 8.98
C GLY A 415 -16.02 -4.56 8.23
N ARG A 416 -17.32 -4.26 8.31
CA ARG A 416 -17.89 -3.05 7.70
C ARG A 416 -17.41 -1.80 8.42
N PHE A 417 -17.34 -0.69 7.68
CA PHE A 417 -16.96 0.59 8.28
C PHE A 417 -18.02 1.14 9.19
N GLN A 418 -17.57 1.68 10.31
CA GLN A 418 -18.38 2.38 11.27
C GLN A 418 -17.63 3.62 11.76
N ASN A 419 -18.16 4.79 11.43
CA ASN A 419 -17.65 6.07 11.89
C ASN A 419 -18.58 6.72 12.93
N ILE A 420 -19.22 5.93 13.76
CA ILE A 420 -20.32 6.37 14.61
C ILE A 420 -19.91 6.22 16.07
N TYR A 421 -20.21 7.25 16.87
CA TYR A 421 -20.24 7.11 18.32
C TYR A 421 -21.34 6.14 18.72
N VAL A 422 -20.95 5.05 19.36
CA VAL A 422 -21.86 4.11 20.00
C VAL A 422 -21.72 4.34 21.49
N ASN A 423 -22.80 4.81 22.14
CA ASN A 423 -22.86 4.75 23.58
C ASN A 423 -22.69 3.29 24.00
N PRO A 424 -21.67 2.91 24.79
CA PRO A 424 -21.44 1.52 25.21
C PRO A 424 -22.64 0.90 25.93
N ASP A 425 -23.53 1.71 26.50
CA ASP A 425 -24.75 1.24 27.13
C ASP A 425 -25.90 0.92 26.15
N SER A 426 -25.73 1.15 24.85
CA SER A 426 -26.78 0.98 23.83
C SER A 426 -26.40 0.08 22.65
N GLU A 427 -25.75 -1.02 22.89
CA GLU A 427 -25.22 -1.97 21.86
C GLU A 427 -26.21 -2.44 20.79
N ARG A 428 -27.50 -2.18 20.94
CA ARG A 428 -28.56 -2.74 20.09
C ARG A 428 -29.03 -1.89 18.93
N GLN A 429 -28.66 -0.61 18.81
CA GLN A 429 -29.35 0.29 17.88
C GLN A 429 -28.57 0.76 16.66
N VAL A 430 -27.34 0.36 16.44
CA VAL A 430 -26.44 1.01 15.47
C VAL A 430 -26.48 0.43 14.05
N ARG A 431 -27.34 -0.53 13.76
CA ARG A 431 -27.33 -1.21 12.46
C ARG A 431 -27.87 -0.43 11.26
N ASN A 432 -28.55 0.70 11.46
CA ASN A 432 -29.31 1.39 10.39
C ASN A 432 -29.39 2.91 10.49
N VAL A 433 -28.42 3.61 11.05
CA VAL A 433 -28.51 5.07 11.14
C VAL A 433 -27.79 5.74 10.00
N ALA A 434 -28.51 6.57 9.24
CA ALA A 434 -27.95 7.40 8.18
C ALA A 434 -26.87 8.32 8.75
N MET A 435 -25.75 8.43 8.06
CA MET A 435 -24.51 9.03 8.56
C MET A 435 -24.57 10.53 8.86
N TYR A 436 -25.50 11.25 8.27
CA TYR A 436 -25.57 12.72 8.35
C TYR A 436 -25.91 13.27 9.73
N ASP A 437 -26.43 12.43 10.64
CA ASP A 437 -26.85 12.84 11.99
C ASP A 437 -25.97 12.24 13.12
N GLN A 438 -24.87 11.58 12.76
CA GLN A 438 -24.05 10.84 13.73
C GLN A 438 -22.69 11.50 13.96
N PRO A 439 -22.10 11.42 15.16
CA PRO A 439 -20.76 11.92 15.42
C PRO A 439 -19.73 11.08 14.69
N TRP A 440 -18.70 11.71 14.10
CA TRP A 440 -17.53 10.96 13.68
C TRP A 440 -16.60 10.67 14.87
N VAL A 441 -15.87 9.57 14.77
CA VAL A 441 -14.96 9.11 15.80
C VAL A 441 -13.57 8.86 15.25
N GLY A 442 -12.56 9.22 16.03
CA GLY A 442 -11.18 8.81 15.84
C GLY A 442 -10.84 7.71 16.82
N LEU A 443 -10.31 6.61 16.31
CA LEU A 443 -9.91 5.44 17.07
C LEU A 443 -8.55 4.98 16.56
N TYR A 444 -7.57 4.90 17.45
CA TYR A 444 -6.19 4.54 17.11
C TYR A 444 -5.70 3.47 18.05
N TRP A 445 -5.33 2.30 17.52
CA TRP A 445 -4.78 1.24 18.33
C TRP A 445 -3.51 1.69 19.07
N THR A 446 -3.37 1.19 20.28
CA THR A 446 -2.14 1.28 21.08
C THR A 446 -1.59 -0.11 21.40
N THR A 447 -0.38 -0.20 21.94
CA THR A 447 0.19 -1.49 22.37
C THR A 447 -0.43 -2.04 23.65
N ASP A 448 -1.17 -1.21 24.39
CA ASP A 448 -1.70 -1.56 25.72
C ASP A 448 -2.89 -2.52 25.63
N ILE A 449 -2.93 -3.47 26.54
CA ILE A 449 -3.88 -4.60 26.54
C ILE A 449 -4.60 -4.76 27.86
N SER A 450 -5.75 -5.43 27.80
CA SER A 450 -6.49 -5.92 28.95
C SER A 450 -7.27 -7.17 28.56
N SER A 451 -6.74 -8.37 28.85
CA SER A 451 -7.38 -9.64 28.49
C SER A 451 -7.68 -9.74 26.98
N SER A 452 -8.95 -9.99 26.60
CA SER A 452 -9.44 -10.08 25.21
C SER A 452 -9.62 -8.73 24.51
N GLN A 453 -9.37 -7.63 25.20
CA GLN A 453 -9.48 -6.28 24.69
C GLN A 453 -8.13 -5.57 24.65
N SER A 454 -8.02 -4.57 23.81
CA SER A 454 -6.84 -3.70 23.72
C SER A 454 -7.24 -2.24 23.77
N SER A 455 -6.31 -1.42 24.22
CA SER A 455 -6.54 0.01 24.37
C SER A 455 -6.44 0.68 22.99
N ALA A 456 -7.37 1.60 22.74
CA ALA A 456 -7.31 2.53 21.64
C ALA A 456 -7.48 3.96 22.15
N PHE A 457 -6.68 4.87 21.61
CA PHE A 457 -6.92 6.30 21.80
C PHE A 457 -8.21 6.69 21.09
N TYR A 458 -9.06 7.45 21.77
CA TYR A 458 -10.42 7.72 21.34
C TYR A 458 -10.79 9.18 21.49
N PHE A 459 -11.43 9.73 20.45
CA PHE A 459 -12.08 11.04 20.47
C PHE A 459 -13.30 11.04 19.54
N PHE A 460 -14.22 11.96 19.75
CA PHE A 460 -15.42 12.07 18.92
C PHE A 460 -15.94 13.49 18.80
N PHE A 461 -16.58 13.78 17.68
CA PHE A 461 -17.32 14.99 17.40
C PHE A 461 -18.81 14.67 17.29
N ASN A 462 -19.64 15.38 18.05
CA ASN A 462 -21.09 15.26 18.00
C ASN A 462 -21.69 16.49 17.34
N LYS A 463 -22.21 16.35 16.11
CA LYS A 463 -22.78 17.45 15.33
C LYS A 463 -24.02 18.04 15.97
N LEU A 464 -24.87 17.21 16.61
CA LEU A 464 -26.13 17.66 17.24
C LEU A 464 -25.91 18.27 18.63
N HIS A 465 -24.84 17.84 19.29
CA HIS A 465 -24.49 18.25 20.64
C HIS A 465 -22.97 18.51 20.71
N VAL A 466 -22.56 19.64 20.09
CA VAL A 466 -21.13 20.00 19.97
C VAL A 466 -20.45 20.08 21.34
N GLU A 467 -21.19 20.50 22.37
CA GLU A 467 -20.75 20.55 23.77
C GLU A 467 -20.37 19.18 24.36
N ASN A 468 -20.83 18.08 23.75
CA ASN A 468 -20.47 16.72 24.13
C ASN A 468 -19.28 16.19 23.39
N SER A 469 -18.75 16.95 22.40
CA SER A 469 -17.57 16.56 21.64
C SER A 469 -16.32 16.66 22.51
N ARG A 470 -15.45 15.62 22.48
CA ARG A 470 -14.25 15.59 23.34
C ARG A 470 -13.24 14.54 22.96
N VAL A 471 -12.07 14.68 23.54
CA VAL A 471 -11.05 13.63 23.61
C VAL A 471 -11.26 12.84 24.91
N GLU A 472 -11.42 11.52 24.80
CA GLU A 472 -11.65 10.63 25.95
C GLU A 472 -10.33 10.01 26.45
N GLY A 473 -9.30 9.95 25.59
CA GLY A 473 -8.07 9.22 25.87
C GLY A 473 -8.18 7.72 25.57
N PRO A 474 -7.32 6.87 26.15
CA PRO A 474 -7.33 5.44 25.89
C PRO A 474 -8.57 4.75 26.48
N VAL A 475 -9.26 3.95 25.67
CA VAL A 475 -10.41 3.11 26.05
C VAL A 475 -10.26 1.71 25.51
N LEU A 476 -10.87 0.73 26.16
CA LEU A 476 -10.77 -0.66 25.75
C LEU A 476 -11.75 -0.98 24.61
N HIS A 477 -11.26 -1.70 23.61
CA HIS A 477 -12.03 -2.16 22.46
C HIS A 477 -11.72 -3.63 22.15
N TYR A 478 -12.67 -4.31 21.53
CA TYR A 478 -12.49 -5.68 21.04
C TYR A 478 -11.44 -5.74 19.94
N ARG A 479 -10.49 -6.67 20.05
CA ARG A 479 -9.33 -6.79 19.17
C ARG A 479 -9.69 -7.15 17.73
N ALA A 480 -10.86 -7.72 17.48
CA ALA A 480 -11.35 -7.97 16.14
C ALA A 480 -11.74 -6.69 15.39
N ASN A 481 -11.88 -5.52 16.05
CA ASN A 481 -12.03 -4.27 15.31
C ASN A 481 -10.79 -4.00 14.46
N GLY A 482 -11.01 -3.44 13.26
CA GLY A 482 -9.95 -2.86 12.46
C GLY A 482 -9.87 -1.34 12.70
N MET A 483 -8.75 -0.85 13.18
CA MET A 483 -8.55 0.58 13.47
C MET A 483 -7.23 1.08 12.89
N PRO A 484 -7.10 2.38 12.60
CA PRO A 484 -5.82 2.99 12.26
C PRO A 484 -4.75 2.79 13.33
N VAL A 485 -3.51 2.83 12.88
CA VAL A 485 -2.31 2.83 13.71
C VAL A 485 -1.52 4.12 13.43
N ARG A 486 -0.98 4.72 14.49
CA ARG A 486 0.02 5.77 14.37
C ARG A 486 1.32 5.29 15.00
N CYS A 487 2.43 5.41 14.26
CA CYS A 487 3.71 4.87 14.69
C CYS A 487 4.49 5.91 15.50
N VAL A 488 5.25 5.44 16.50
CA VAL A 488 6.27 6.23 17.23
C VAL A 488 7.65 5.67 16.96
N ALA A 489 8.69 6.51 17.11
CA ALA A 489 10.07 6.07 16.94
C ALA A 489 10.42 4.95 17.92
N ASP A 490 11.06 3.90 17.43
CA ASP A 490 11.55 2.76 18.21
C ASP A 490 12.99 3.04 18.67
N ARG A 491 13.13 3.86 19.74
CA ARG A 491 14.41 4.33 20.32
C ARG A 491 14.56 3.87 21.76
#